data_e86dd326fae17584902e7451c4192684
#
_entry.id   e86dd326fae17584902e7451c4192684
#
_cell.length_a   1.000
_cell.length_b   1.000
_cell.length_c   1.000
_cell.angle_alpha   90.00
_cell.angle_beta   90.00
_cell.angle_gamma   90.00
#
_symmetry.space_group_name_H-M   'P 1'
#
loop_
_entity.id
_entity.type
_entity.pdbx_description
1 polymer ?
#
loop_
_entity_poly.entity_id
_entity_poly.type
_entity_poly.pdbx_seq_one_letter_code
_entity_poly.pdbx_strand_id
1 'polypeptide(L)'
;MIVARWHIDARFGHKQALIDSMKEWHRTIGAQIGWSADKVRLLTGSVGARESTVVAEITLDDLAELDASWAKLAAIPEHKEWSRRLEPDMVSGTTRWEILRIIE
;
A
#
# COMPACT_ATOMS: atom_id res chain seq x y z
N MET A 1 -0.99 -13.21 13.98
CA MET A 1 -1.17 -11.94 13.26
C MET A 1 0.07 -11.57 12.47
N ILE A 2 -0.14 -10.94 11.35
CA ILE A 2 0.93 -10.45 10.47
C ILE A 2 0.74 -8.97 10.18
N VAL A 3 1.83 -8.35 9.76
CA VAL A 3 1.85 -7.00 9.19
C VAL A 3 2.34 -7.13 7.76
N ALA A 4 1.53 -6.66 6.81
CA ALA A 4 1.90 -6.62 5.40
C ALA A 4 2.25 -5.20 5.03
N ARG A 5 3.43 -4.99 4.45
CA ARG A 5 3.93 -3.69 4.03
C ARG A 5 4.16 -3.67 2.54
N TRP A 6 3.51 -2.75 1.86
CA TRP A 6 3.76 -2.49 0.46
C TRP A 6 4.64 -1.25 0.34
N HIS A 7 5.84 -1.45 -0.19
CA HIS A 7 6.83 -0.40 -0.36
C HIS A 7 6.83 0.12 -1.79
N ILE A 8 6.97 1.43 -1.93
CA ILE A 8 7.08 2.08 -3.23
C ILE A 8 7.89 3.36 -3.09
N ASP A 9 8.74 3.66 -4.07
CA ASP A 9 9.48 4.91 -4.10
C ASP A 9 8.82 5.93 -5.02
N ALA A 10 8.67 7.15 -4.52
CA ALA A 10 8.16 8.27 -5.29
C ALA A 10 9.23 8.86 -6.17
N ARG A 11 8.85 9.34 -7.35
CA ARG A 11 9.72 10.17 -8.17
C ARG A 11 10.00 11.48 -7.46
N PHE A 12 11.19 12.03 -7.70
CA PHE A 12 11.56 13.33 -7.13
C PHE A 12 10.51 14.39 -7.49
N GLY A 13 10.00 15.07 -6.47
CA GLY A 13 8.97 16.09 -6.63
C GLY A 13 7.53 15.55 -6.68
N HIS A 14 7.35 14.21 -6.70
CA HIS A 14 6.03 13.58 -6.83
C HIS A 14 5.54 12.90 -5.54
N LYS A 15 6.29 13.02 -4.44
CA LYS A 15 5.98 12.30 -3.20
C LYS A 15 4.60 12.64 -2.64
N GLN A 16 4.24 13.92 -2.61
CA GLN A 16 2.95 14.32 -2.08
C GLN A 16 1.80 13.79 -2.94
N ALA A 17 1.97 13.83 -4.26
CA ALA A 17 0.97 13.26 -5.18
C ALA A 17 0.79 11.75 -4.95
N LEU A 18 1.90 11.03 -4.73
CA LEU A 18 1.86 9.60 -4.42
C LEU A 18 1.12 9.33 -3.11
N ILE A 19 1.44 10.06 -2.06
CA ILE A 19 0.79 9.93 -0.75
C ILE A 19 -0.71 10.21 -0.87
N ASP A 20 -1.09 11.26 -1.56
CA ASP A 20 -2.50 11.62 -1.74
C ASP A 20 -3.27 10.53 -2.50
N SER A 21 -2.66 9.96 -3.54
CA SER A 21 -3.23 8.84 -4.29
C SER A 21 -3.41 7.59 -3.42
N MET A 22 -2.44 7.30 -2.55
CA MET A 22 -2.54 6.15 -1.64
C MET A 22 -3.61 6.35 -0.58
N LYS A 23 -3.78 7.56 -0.06
CA LYS A 23 -4.87 7.90 0.86
C LYS A 23 -6.23 7.71 0.20
N GLU A 24 -6.37 8.17 -1.03
CA GLU A 24 -7.59 7.98 -1.81
C GLU A 24 -7.90 6.51 -2.03
N TRP A 25 -6.89 5.72 -2.38
CA TRP A 25 -7.03 4.28 -2.58
C TRP A 25 -7.57 3.60 -1.31
N HIS A 26 -7.00 3.91 -0.15
CA HIS A 26 -7.46 3.32 1.10
C HIS A 26 -8.90 3.70 1.42
N ARG A 27 -9.27 4.95 1.18
CA ARG A 27 -10.62 5.42 1.45
C ARG A 27 -11.67 4.79 0.53
N THR A 28 -11.32 4.56 -0.73
CA THR A 28 -12.27 4.10 -1.75
C THR A 28 -12.17 2.61 -2.02
N ILE A 29 -11.02 2.14 -2.45
CA ILE A 29 -10.80 0.74 -2.85
C ILE A 29 -10.52 -0.14 -1.64
N GLY A 30 -9.66 0.30 -0.74
CA GLY A 30 -9.32 -0.46 0.47
C GLY A 30 -10.55 -0.79 1.32
N ALA A 31 -11.49 0.13 1.42
CA ALA A 31 -12.74 -0.08 2.15
C ALA A 31 -13.56 -1.24 1.57
N GLN A 32 -13.49 -1.47 0.26
CA GLN A 32 -14.24 -2.54 -0.41
C GLN A 32 -13.68 -3.93 -0.14
N ILE A 33 -12.43 -4.05 0.26
CA ILE A 33 -11.78 -5.34 0.51
C ILE A 33 -11.56 -5.61 2.00
N GLY A 34 -12.17 -4.81 2.87
CA GLY A 34 -12.11 -4.99 4.32
C GLY A 34 -10.89 -4.38 4.99
N TRP A 35 -10.12 -3.58 4.28
CA TRP A 35 -8.97 -2.85 4.85
C TRP A 35 -9.47 -1.51 5.42
N SER A 36 -10.08 -1.60 6.59
CA SER A 36 -10.61 -0.43 7.29
C SER A 36 -9.49 0.47 7.83
N ALA A 37 -9.84 1.71 8.13
CA ALA A 37 -8.87 2.72 8.55
C ALA A 37 -8.09 2.33 9.82
N ASP A 38 -8.68 1.53 10.70
CA ASP A 38 -8.02 1.07 11.92
C ASP A 38 -6.96 -0.02 11.67
N LYS A 39 -6.97 -0.65 10.50
CA LYS A 39 -6.01 -1.70 10.11
C LYS A 39 -4.85 -1.18 9.29
N VAL A 40 -4.96 0.01 8.75
CA VAL A 40 -4.04 0.56 7.75
C VAL A 40 -3.38 1.82 8.24
N ARG A 41 -2.08 1.95 7.95
CA ARG A 41 -1.38 3.23 8.13
C ARG A 41 -0.36 3.42 7.03
N LEU A 42 -0.08 4.68 6.72
CA LEU A 42 0.95 5.05 5.77
C LEU A 42 2.18 5.52 6.51
N LEU A 43 3.33 5.07 6.05
CA LEU A 43 4.63 5.40 6.62
C LEU A 43 5.49 6.00 5.52
N THR A 44 6.45 6.83 5.89
CA THR A 44 7.43 7.34 4.94
C THR A 44 8.83 7.26 5.54
N GLY A 45 9.83 7.17 4.68
CA GLY A 45 11.21 7.10 5.09
C GLY A 45 11.68 8.39 5.75
N SER A 46 12.52 8.25 6.75
CA SER A 46 13.15 9.35 7.47
C SER A 46 14.62 8.99 7.70
N VAL A 47 14.98 8.51 8.87
CA VAL A 47 16.36 8.12 9.19
C VAL A 47 16.50 6.61 9.01
N GLY A 48 17.52 6.17 8.27
CA GLY A 48 17.77 4.76 7.98
C GLY A 48 16.95 4.19 6.84
N ALA A 49 16.07 5.00 6.26
CA ALA A 49 15.27 4.65 5.09
C ALA A 49 15.24 5.86 4.15
N ARG A 50 15.01 5.61 2.85
CA ARG A 50 14.96 6.71 1.88
C ARG A 50 13.76 7.60 2.14
N GLU A 51 13.95 8.91 2.06
CA GLU A 51 12.86 9.86 2.16
C GLU A 51 11.80 9.64 1.08
N SER A 52 12.21 9.19 -0.10
CA SER A 52 11.30 8.91 -1.22
C SER A 52 10.40 7.70 -1.00
N THR A 53 10.70 6.84 -0.04
CA THR A 53 9.95 5.62 0.22
C THR A 53 8.64 5.93 0.93
N VAL A 54 7.55 5.37 0.41
CA VAL A 54 6.23 5.39 1.04
C VAL A 54 5.81 3.94 1.26
N VAL A 55 5.25 3.65 2.43
CA VAL A 55 4.86 2.30 2.82
C VAL A 55 3.39 2.31 3.23
N ALA A 56 2.61 1.39 2.66
CA ALA A 56 1.27 1.09 3.14
C ALA A 56 1.36 -0.16 4.02
N GLU A 57 1.02 -0.02 5.29
CA GLU A 57 1.10 -1.12 6.26
C GLU A 57 -0.30 -1.55 6.67
N ILE A 58 -0.57 -2.85 6.58
CA ILE A 58 -1.86 -3.43 6.92
C ILE A 58 -1.65 -4.53 7.95
N THR A 59 -2.45 -4.51 9.02
CA THR A 59 -2.48 -5.58 10.03
C THR A 59 -3.57 -6.57 9.65
N LEU A 60 -3.20 -7.84 9.54
CA LEU A 60 -4.10 -8.93 9.12
C LEU A 60 -3.94 -10.11 10.07
N ASP A 61 -4.94 -11.01 10.08
CA ASP A 61 -4.89 -12.18 10.94
C ASP A 61 -3.82 -13.17 10.45
N ASP A 62 -3.76 -13.41 9.14
CA ASP A 62 -2.85 -14.39 8.55
C ASP A 62 -2.66 -14.16 7.04
N LEU A 63 -1.84 -15.01 6.42
CA LEU A 63 -1.58 -14.95 4.97
C LEU A 63 -2.82 -15.29 4.14
N ALA A 64 -3.70 -16.13 4.66
CA ALA A 64 -4.94 -16.47 3.95
C ALA A 64 -5.84 -15.26 3.79
N GLU A 65 -5.91 -14.41 4.81
CA GLU A 65 -6.67 -13.15 4.74
C GLU A 65 -6.08 -12.21 3.69
N LEU A 66 -4.75 -12.11 3.64
CA LEU A 66 -4.06 -11.29 2.63
C LEU A 66 -4.35 -11.79 1.22
N ASP A 67 -4.24 -13.09 1.01
CA ASP A 67 -4.49 -13.71 -0.29
C ASP A 67 -5.96 -13.49 -0.74
N ALA A 68 -6.89 -13.64 0.17
CA ALA A 68 -8.31 -13.37 -0.09
C ALA A 68 -8.54 -11.89 -0.45
N SER A 69 -7.83 -10.98 0.21
CA SER A 69 -7.91 -9.56 -0.09
C SER A 69 -7.39 -9.25 -1.49
N TRP A 70 -6.28 -9.86 -1.87
CA TRP A 70 -5.73 -9.70 -3.24
C TRP A 70 -6.70 -10.23 -4.29
N ALA A 71 -7.37 -11.34 -4.02
CA ALA A 71 -8.38 -11.89 -4.94
C ALA A 71 -9.55 -10.94 -5.13
N LYS A 72 -10.05 -10.33 -4.05
CA LYS A 72 -11.10 -9.31 -4.12
C LYS A 72 -10.62 -8.10 -4.91
N LEU A 73 -9.38 -7.66 -4.68
CA LEU A 73 -8.80 -6.50 -5.33
C LEU A 73 -8.72 -6.68 -6.85
N ALA A 74 -8.36 -7.88 -7.30
CA ALA A 74 -8.27 -8.19 -8.73
C ALA A 74 -9.62 -8.08 -9.43
N ALA A 75 -10.73 -8.18 -8.71
CA ALA A 75 -12.09 -8.07 -9.25
C ALA A 75 -12.62 -6.63 -9.27
N ILE A 76 -11.85 -5.66 -8.79
CA ILE A 76 -12.26 -4.24 -8.75
C ILE A 76 -11.64 -3.48 -9.92
N PRO A 77 -12.43 -3.05 -10.93
CA PRO A 77 -11.89 -2.35 -12.09
C PRO A 77 -11.18 -1.04 -11.74
N GLU A 78 -11.67 -0.33 -10.73
CA GLU A 78 -11.12 0.95 -10.26
C GLU A 78 -9.69 0.82 -9.75
N HIS A 79 -9.32 -0.36 -9.23
CA HIS A 79 -7.96 -0.61 -8.77
C HIS A 79 -6.97 -0.59 -9.93
N LYS A 80 -7.31 -1.22 -11.05
CA LYS A 80 -6.47 -1.22 -12.24
C LYS A 80 -6.30 0.18 -12.81
N GLU A 81 -7.37 0.95 -12.82
CA GLU A 81 -7.37 2.33 -13.28
C GLU A 81 -6.50 3.20 -12.37
N TRP A 82 -6.64 3.02 -11.05
CA TRP A 82 -5.81 3.72 -10.07
C TRP A 82 -4.33 3.40 -10.26
N SER A 83 -3.99 2.13 -10.45
CA SER A 83 -2.60 1.69 -10.65
C SER A 83 -1.98 2.36 -11.87
N ARG A 84 -2.75 2.51 -12.96
CA ARG A 84 -2.28 3.18 -14.17
C ARG A 84 -2.01 4.65 -13.91
N ARG A 85 -2.87 5.33 -13.18
CA ARG A 85 -2.70 6.76 -12.83
C ARG A 85 -1.51 7.00 -11.90
N LEU A 86 -1.09 5.99 -11.17
CA LEU A 86 0.04 6.08 -10.23
C LEU A 86 1.39 6.10 -10.93
N GLU A 87 1.49 5.52 -12.12
CA GLU A 87 2.77 5.35 -12.85
C GLU A 87 3.62 6.61 -12.93
N PRO A 88 3.08 7.81 -13.24
CA PRO A 88 3.91 9.01 -13.33
C PRO A 88 4.55 9.43 -12.00
N ASP A 89 4.01 9.00 -10.88
CA ASP A 89 4.43 9.45 -9.56
C ASP A 89 5.39 8.49 -8.87
N MET A 90 5.61 7.31 -9.44
CA MET A 90 6.44 6.28 -8.84
C MET A 90 7.69 5.97 -9.66
N VAL A 91 8.70 5.44 -8.99
CA VAL A 91 9.89 4.91 -9.65
C VAL A 91 9.62 3.44 -9.99
N SER A 92 9.69 3.13 -11.28
CA SER A 92 9.46 1.77 -11.77
C SER A 92 10.42 0.77 -11.16
N GLY A 93 9.91 -0.41 -10.79
CA GLY A 93 10.72 -1.49 -10.23
C GLY A 93 11.01 -1.37 -8.74
N THR A 94 10.42 -0.39 -8.05
CA THR A 94 10.66 -0.20 -6.61
C THR A 94 9.58 -0.78 -5.71
N THR A 95 8.48 -1.28 -6.29
CA THR A 95 7.40 -1.87 -5.50
C THR A 95 7.81 -3.24 -4.96
N ARG A 96 7.51 -3.47 -3.69
CA ARG A 96 7.71 -4.78 -3.08
C ARG A 96 6.78 -4.97 -1.90
N TRP A 97 6.43 -6.22 -1.62
CA TRP A 97 5.73 -6.61 -0.41
C TRP A 97 6.72 -7.18 0.60
N GLU A 98 6.47 -6.83 1.86
CA GLU A 98 7.20 -7.38 3.00
C GLU A 98 6.18 -7.86 4.01
N ILE A 99 6.27 -9.13 4.41
CA ILE A 99 5.34 -9.72 5.37
C ILE A 99 6.10 -10.03 6.63
N LEU A 100 5.68 -9.46 7.74
CA LEU A 100 6.29 -9.67 9.05
C LEU A 100 5.26 -10.32 9.98
N ARG A 101 5.73 -11.25 10.81
CA ARG A 101 4.88 -11.87 11.83
C ARG A 101 4.98 -11.06 13.11
N ILE A 102 3.83 -10.79 13.72
CA ILE A 102 3.81 -10.15 15.02
C ILE A 102 4.13 -11.19 16.08
N ILE A 103 5.13 -10.92 16.90
CA ILE A 103 5.50 -11.76 18.03
C ILE A 103 4.61 -11.39 19.21
N GLU A 104 3.89 -12.37 19.72
CA GLU A 104 2.95 -12.17 20.83
C GLU A 104 3.50 -12.71 22.16
#